data_dceb4c8bb0e5eba45178196a382e3304
#
_entry.id   dceb4c8bb0e5eba45178196a382e3304
#
_cell.length_a   1.000
_cell.length_b   1.000
_cell.length_c   1.000
_cell.angle_alpha   90.00
_cell.angle_beta   90.00
_cell.angle_gamma   90.00
#
_symmetry.space_group_name_H-M   'P 1'
#
loop_
_entity.id
_entity.type
_entity.pdbx_description
1 polymer ?
#
loop_
_entity_poly.entity_id
_entity_poly.type
_entity_poly.pdbx_seq_one_letter_code
_entity_poly.pdbx_strand_id
1 'polypeptide(L)'
;MYLKKLNIRNFRCFGNYEIEFAPRVTVLFGKNGSGKTTLIHALHKALSFMMHSEKIKEKDPKTKKRKVVEEKTLRGGNPYVSVEGFSKTGEAHYDGVKRSDYTIEIKAEANLDEQTPIEWAMSAYYIDSRLRKSEYKEAFNILYNWNQATGKLPLLAYYSDGYPHYTNSTKTKKEDSKERFLVNSFDESFGYTDWNTEMGCTNTWVSRLETKIRTIENSKRRITTTENETVRKAALEYLETAEKEVNYIVEVLKRFSKDDSYCDIESIEISPYDAYLHILDKNAKDRSFRKLPAGYKRMYSIVLDLAYRSFFLTNGERKDIGGVVFIDEIDLHLHPELEKVVLKRFMDTFPNLQFIVSTHSPLVLTGLETEGKPNRILQMNAETNAPKPILWPDVYGLDYNTGLEDIMGVVSRDSDLDYMISLCAYMRKRNKLPQAENIKQRILSTYSKNEGELEKMIEKKNSEM
;
A
#
# COMPACT_ATOMS: atom_id res chain seq x y z
N MET A 1 -7.52 -13.55 -5.12
CA MET A 1 -8.62 -12.75 -4.50
C MET A 1 -8.50 -11.32 -4.99
N TYR A 2 -9.61 -10.68 -5.31
CA TYR A 2 -9.70 -9.22 -5.52
C TYR A 2 -11.03 -8.68 -4.97
N LEU A 3 -10.95 -7.48 -4.40
CA LEU A 3 -12.10 -6.76 -3.83
C LEU A 3 -12.87 -6.07 -4.96
N LYS A 4 -14.19 -6.20 -4.99
CA LYS A 4 -15.06 -5.60 -6.02
C LYS A 4 -15.71 -4.32 -5.55
N LYS A 5 -16.31 -4.36 -4.35
CA LYS A 5 -17.18 -3.31 -3.86
C LYS A 5 -17.10 -3.16 -2.35
N LEU A 6 -17.25 -1.95 -1.89
CA LEU A 6 -17.41 -1.62 -0.47
C LEU A 6 -18.58 -0.66 -0.29
N ASN A 7 -19.45 -0.97 0.66
CA ASN A 7 -20.51 -0.10 1.13
C ASN A 7 -20.23 0.28 2.58
N ILE A 8 -20.10 1.56 2.85
CA ILE A 8 -19.77 2.10 4.17
C ILE A 8 -20.97 2.88 4.70
N ARG A 9 -21.38 2.60 5.95
CA ARG A 9 -22.47 3.30 6.62
C ARG A 9 -22.04 3.81 7.99
N ASN A 10 -22.20 5.09 8.23
CA ASN A 10 -21.92 5.75 9.51
C ASN A 10 -20.49 5.55 10.03
N PHE A 11 -19.50 5.59 9.17
CA PHE A 11 -18.11 5.41 9.56
C PHE A 11 -17.28 6.67 9.29
N ARG A 12 -16.77 7.31 10.34
CA ARG A 12 -15.95 8.54 10.32
C ARG A 12 -16.59 9.63 9.45
N CYS A 13 -15.95 10.02 8.32
CA CYS A 13 -16.49 11.02 7.39
C CYS A 13 -17.59 10.49 6.47
N PHE A 14 -17.84 9.18 6.43
CA PHE A 14 -18.84 8.58 5.54
C PHE A 14 -20.16 8.36 6.26
N GLY A 15 -21.23 9.05 5.81
CA GLY A 15 -22.60 8.76 6.23
C GLY A 15 -23.15 7.51 5.53
N ASN A 16 -23.19 7.51 4.22
CA ASN A 16 -23.50 6.37 3.36
C ASN A 16 -22.68 6.51 2.08
N TYR A 17 -21.75 5.59 1.86
CA TYR A 17 -20.79 5.69 0.77
C TYR A 17 -20.56 4.34 0.10
N GLU A 18 -20.65 4.32 -1.21
CA GLU A 18 -20.44 3.15 -2.04
C GLU A 18 -19.23 3.35 -2.94
N ILE A 19 -18.37 2.35 -3.06
CA ILE A 19 -17.21 2.39 -3.95
C ILE A 19 -17.00 1.05 -4.63
N GLU A 20 -16.68 1.07 -5.92
CA GLU A 20 -16.29 -0.07 -6.73
C GLU A 20 -14.81 0.02 -7.11
N PHE A 21 -14.11 -1.09 -6.97
CA PHE A 21 -12.68 -1.18 -7.24
C PHE A 21 -12.42 -1.87 -8.58
N ALA A 22 -11.32 -1.47 -9.23
CA ALA A 22 -10.82 -2.18 -10.40
C ALA A 22 -10.07 -3.45 -10.00
N PRO A 23 -10.06 -4.49 -10.82
CA PRO A 23 -9.37 -5.73 -10.51
C PRO A 23 -7.85 -5.59 -10.32
N ARG A 24 -7.20 -4.60 -10.93
CA ARG A 24 -5.75 -4.39 -10.87
C ARG A 24 -5.35 -3.21 -10.02
N VAL A 25 -5.70 -2.00 -10.46
CA VAL A 25 -5.32 -0.78 -9.75
C VAL A 25 -6.51 0.14 -9.60
N THR A 26 -6.74 0.60 -8.39
CA THR A 26 -7.65 1.73 -8.11
C THR A 26 -6.84 2.83 -7.46
N VAL A 27 -6.74 3.97 -8.13
CA VAL A 27 -6.08 5.16 -7.60
C VAL A 27 -7.13 6.11 -7.01
N LEU A 28 -6.92 6.47 -5.75
CA LEU A 28 -7.76 7.40 -5.00
C LEU A 28 -7.06 8.75 -4.93
N PHE A 29 -7.69 9.80 -5.42
CA PHE A 29 -7.18 11.15 -5.28
C PHE A 29 -8.26 12.12 -4.78
N GLY A 30 -7.89 13.33 -4.41
CA GLY A 30 -8.81 14.35 -3.91
C GLY A 30 -8.18 15.23 -2.86
N LYS A 31 -8.89 16.25 -2.42
CA LYS A 31 -8.44 17.22 -1.42
C LYS A 31 -8.14 16.55 -0.07
N ASN A 32 -7.40 17.26 0.79
CA ASN A 32 -7.26 16.84 2.17
C ASN A 32 -8.64 16.78 2.84
N GLY A 33 -8.89 15.74 3.61
CA GLY A 33 -10.21 15.51 4.22
C GLY A 33 -11.25 14.84 3.32
N SER A 34 -10.96 14.56 2.03
CA SER A 34 -11.89 13.90 1.10
C SER A 34 -12.21 12.43 1.43
N GLY A 35 -11.56 11.85 2.45
CA GLY A 35 -11.86 10.50 2.93
C GLY A 35 -10.93 9.39 2.45
N LYS A 36 -9.82 9.67 1.73
CA LYS A 36 -8.87 8.67 1.23
C LYS A 36 -8.37 7.72 2.32
N THR A 37 -7.71 8.23 3.34
CA THR A 37 -7.20 7.45 4.47
C THR A 37 -8.33 6.79 5.26
N THR A 38 -9.49 7.45 5.40
CA THR A 38 -10.67 6.83 6.05
C THR A 38 -11.18 5.61 5.29
N LEU A 39 -11.18 5.67 3.94
CA LEU A 39 -11.53 4.52 3.11
C LEU A 39 -10.56 3.36 3.32
N ILE A 40 -9.25 3.64 3.35
CA ILE A 40 -8.23 2.63 3.61
C ILE A 40 -8.44 1.97 4.99
N HIS A 41 -8.76 2.75 6.02
CA HIS A 41 -9.12 2.19 7.33
C HIS A 41 -10.40 1.33 7.29
N ALA A 42 -11.40 1.72 6.49
CA ALA A 42 -12.61 0.90 6.32
C ALA A 42 -12.29 -0.44 5.64
N LEU A 43 -11.42 -0.43 4.62
CA LEU A 43 -10.92 -1.62 3.94
C LEU A 43 -10.14 -2.55 4.88
N HIS A 44 -9.29 -2.00 5.72
CA HIS A 44 -8.59 -2.70 6.79
C HIS A 44 -9.56 -3.50 7.68
N LYS A 45 -10.56 -2.80 8.22
CA LYS A 45 -11.56 -3.44 9.08
C LYS A 45 -12.33 -4.51 8.32
N ALA A 46 -12.75 -4.22 7.09
CA ALA A 46 -13.47 -5.17 6.26
C ALA A 46 -12.68 -6.46 6.04
N LEU A 47 -11.41 -6.38 5.68
CA LEU A 47 -10.58 -7.55 5.38
C LEU A 47 -10.04 -8.27 6.62
N SER A 48 -10.13 -7.68 7.79
CA SER A 48 -9.67 -8.33 9.04
C SER A 48 -10.43 -9.62 9.38
N PHE A 49 -11.61 -9.87 8.78
CA PHE A 49 -12.35 -11.13 8.96
C PHE A 49 -11.50 -12.36 8.62
N MET A 50 -10.54 -12.23 7.71
CA MET A 50 -9.62 -13.31 7.34
C MET A 50 -8.78 -13.79 8.53
N MET A 51 -8.62 -12.96 9.55
CA MET A 51 -7.89 -13.29 10.79
C MET A 51 -8.78 -13.98 11.83
N HIS A 52 -9.98 -14.41 11.43
CA HIS A 52 -10.88 -15.13 12.32
C HIS A 52 -10.28 -16.48 12.72
N SER A 53 -10.61 -16.91 13.96
CA SER A 53 -10.28 -18.23 14.48
C SER A 53 -11.52 -18.81 15.13
N GLU A 54 -11.89 -20.01 14.72
CA GLU A 54 -13.00 -20.76 15.30
C GLU A 54 -12.49 -22.02 15.98
N LYS A 55 -12.75 -22.15 17.29
CA LYS A 55 -12.36 -23.32 18.07
C LYS A 55 -13.55 -24.26 18.21
N ILE A 56 -13.50 -25.38 17.55
CA ILE A 56 -14.49 -26.47 17.68
C ILE A 56 -14.17 -27.24 18.95
N LYS A 57 -15.14 -27.29 19.88
CA LYS A 57 -14.99 -27.93 21.18
C LYS A 57 -15.95 -29.12 21.30
N GLU A 58 -15.39 -30.29 21.57
CA GLU A 58 -16.17 -31.47 21.93
C GLU A 58 -16.16 -31.71 23.44
N LYS A 59 -17.23 -32.31 23.95
CA LYS A 59 -17.29 -32.75 25.34
C LYS A 59 -16.55 -34.09 25.47
N ASP A 60 -15.52 -34.11 26.29
CA ASP A 60 -14.87 -35.35 26.70
C ASP A 60 -15.90 -36.26 27.39
N PRO A 61 -16.13 -37.48 26.89
CA PRO A 61 -17.12 -38.40 27.46
C PRO A 61 -16.85 -38.76 28.92
N LYS A 62 -15.58 -38.78 29.33
CA LYS A 62 -15.15 -39.16 30.69
C LYS A 62 -15.12 -38.00 31.68
N THR A 63 -14.60 -36.85 31.25
CA THR A 63 -14.40 -35.69 32.17
C THR A 63 -15.53 -34.69 32.10
N LYS A 64 -16.46 -34.79 31.13
CA LYS A 64 -17.49 -33.79 30.79
C LYS A 64 -16.96 -32.40 30.52
N LYS A 65 -15.63 -32.17 30.47
CA LYS A 65 -14.99 -30.92 30.11
C LYS A 65 -14.98 -30.73 28.60
N ARG A 66 -15.15 -29.51 28.15
CA ARG A 66 -15.01 -29.18 26.72
C ARG A 66 -13.53 -29.12 26.35
N LYS A 67 -13.10 -29.94 25.41
CA LYS A 67 -11.75 -29.95 24.83
C LYS A 67 -11.81 -29.38 23.41
N VAL A 68 -10.84 -28.52 23.05
CA VAL A 68 -10.69 -28.06 21.65
C VAL A 68 -10.20 -29.23 20.82
N VAL A 69 -10.94 -29.60 19.79
CA VAL A 69 -10.64 -30.73 18.89
C VAL A 69 -10.06 -30.22 17.60
N GLU A 70 -10.52 -29.05 17.15
CA GLU A 70 -10.10 -28.44 15.90
C GLU A 70 -10.08 -26.91 16.04
N GLU A 71 -9.13 -26.26 15.43
CA GLU A 71 -9.08 -24.81 15.29
C GLU A 71 -9.01 -24.45 13.80
N LYS A 72 -10.09 -23.83 13.28
CA LYS A 72 -10.12 -23.28 11.93
C LYS A 72 -9.50 -21.89 11.94
N THR A 73 -8.39 -21.70 11.26
CA THR A 73 -7.71 -20.40 11.15
C THR A 73 -6.85 -20.36 9.90
N LEU A 74 -6.75 -19.20 9.27
CA LEU A 74 -5.79 -18.93 8.18
C LEU A 74 -4.46 -18.40 8.72
N ARG A 75 -4.44 -17.93 9.96
CA ARG A 75 -3.26 -17.32 10.57
C ARG A 75 -2.26 -18.28 11.22
N GLY A 76 -2.47 -19.60 11.07
CA GLY A 76 -1.54 -20.62 11.61
C GLY A 76 -1.29 -20.53 13.11
N GLY A 77 -2.23 -19.98 13.91
CA GLY A 77 -2.03 -19.76 15.34
C GLY A 77 -1.17 -18.55 15.70
N ASN A 78 -0.80 -17.69 14.73
CA ASN A 78 -0.03 -16.46 14.98
C ASN A 78 -0.77 -15.54 15.97
N PRO A 79 -0.23 -15.29 17.19
CA PRO A 79 -0.91 -14.51 18.23
C PRO A 79 -0.94 -13.00 17.94
N TYR A 80 -0.16 -12.52 16.95
CA TYR A 80 -0.02 -11.11 16.62
C TYR A 80 -1.04 -10.62 15.60
N VAL A 81 -1.95 -11.48 15.15
CA VAL A 81 -2.96 -11.19 14.15
C VAL A 81 -4.36 -11.49 14.69
N SER A 82 -5.29 -10.57 14.51
CA SER A 82 -6.67 -10.71 14.99
C SER A 82 -7.66 -9.95 14.12
N VAL A 83 -8.95 -10.33 14.23
CA VAL A 83 -10.05 -9.56 13.62
C VAL A 83 -10.17 -8.21 14.33
N GLU A 84 -10.24 -7.15 13.55
CA GLU A 84 -10.41 -5.79 14.06
C GLU A 84 -11.88 -5.49 14.38
N GLY A 85 -12.11 -4.98 15.59
CA GLY A 85 -13.40 -4.42 15.96
C GLY A 85 -13.48 -2.90 15.70
N PHE A 86 -14.64 -2.33 15.95
CA PHE A 86 -14.83 -0.88 15.93
C PHE A 86 -14.53 -0.28 17.30
N SER A 87 -13.92 0.91 17.32
CA SER A 87 -13.72 1.67 18.53
C SER A 87 -15.03 2.26 19.01
N LYS A 88 -15.24 2.32 20.34
CA LYS A 88 -16.43 2.92 20.95
C LYS A 88 -16.50 4.44 20.76
N THR A 89 -15.37 5.08 20.46
CA THR A 89 -15.27 6.54 20.31
C THR A 89 -14.50 6.88 19.05
N GLY A 90 -14.99 7.86 18.28
CA GLY A 90 -14.27 8.44 17.14
C GLY A 90 -14.44 7.75 15.79
N GLU A 91 -15.12 6.59 15.71
CA GLU A 91 -15.33 5.89 14.42
C GLU A 91 -16.75 6.05 13.87
N ALA A 92 -17.72 6.48 14.66
CA ALA A 92 -19.05 6.78 14.15
C ALA A 92 -19.08 8.12 13.40
N HIS A 93 -19.84 8.15 12.30
CA HIS A 93 -20.10 9.38 11.57
C HIS A 93 -20.91 10.35 12.45
N TYR A 94 -20.48 11.60 12.54
CA TYR A 94 -21.18 12.65 13.27
C TYR A 94 -21.81 13.64 12.29
N ASP A 95 -23.12 13.62 12.21
CA ASP A 95 -23.94 14.51 11.37
C ASP A 95 -24.49 15.74 12.12
N GLY A 96 -23.95 16.04 13.30
CA GLY A 96 -24.41 17.13 14.18
C GLY A 96 -25.53 16.72 15.13
N VAL A 97 -26.09 15.52 15.02
CA VAL A 97 -27.17 15.01 15.89
C VAL A 97 -26.62 13.99 16.88
N LYS A 98 -26.74 14.26 18.17
CA LYS A 98 -26.44 13.26 19.21
C LYS A 98 -27.49 12.16 19.15
N ARG A 99 -27.07 10.95 18.75
CA ARG A 99 -27.89 9.74 18.79
C ARG A 99 -27.39 8.81 19.88
N SER A 100 -28.31 8.23 20.64
CA SER A 100 -28.00 7.18 21.61
C SER A 100 -27.73 5.83 20.90
N ASP A 101 -28.35 5.62 19.74
CA ASP A 101 -28.32 4.39 18.98
C ASP A 101 -27.81 4.66 17.56
N TYR A 102 -26.69 4.08 17.21
CA TYR A 102 -26.15 4.14 15.84
C TYR A 102 -25.53 2.81 15.44
N THR A 103 -25.60 2.54 14.16
CA THR A 103 -24.98 1.37 13.54
C THR A 103 -23.84 1.85 12.65
N ILE A 104 -22.64 1.32 12.88
CA ILE A 104 -21.57 1.37 11.90
C ILE A 104 -21.64 0.07 11.12
N GLU A 105 -21.61 0.15 9.79
CA GLU A 105 -21.60 -1.04 8.94
C GLU A 105 -20.65 -0.83 7.77
N ILE A 106 -19.83 -1.83 7.50
CA ILE A 106 -18.97 -1.91 6.32
C ILE A 106 -19.26 -3.25 5.65
N LYS A 107 -19.96 -3.22 4.50
CA LYS A 107 -20.21 -4.38 3.66
C LYS A 107 -19.20 -4.45 2.55
N ALA A 108 -18.68 -5.63 2.27
CA ALA A 108 -17.71 -5.84 1.22
C ALA A 108 -18.07 -7.04 0.35
N GLU A 109 -17.74 -6.92 -0.93
CA GLU A 109 -17.86 -7.96 -1.94
C GLU A 109 -16.50 -8.20 -2.56
N ALA A 110 -16.09 -9.46 -2.68
CA ALA A 110 -14.84 -9.87 -3.31
C ALA A 110 -15.01 -11.17 -4.10
N ASN A 111 -14.06 -11.44 -4.98
CA ASN A 111 -13.92 -12.74 -5.60
C ASN A 111 -12.61 -13.39 -5.12
N LEU A 112 -12.64 -14.60 -4.66
CA LEU A 112 -11.44 -15.39 -4.34
C LEU A 112 -10.72 -15.81 -5.64
N ASP A 113 -11.52 -16.25 -6.63
CA ASP A 113 -11.15 -16.49 -8.02
C ASP A 113 -12.34 -16.13 -8.93
N GLU A 114 -12.34 -16.53 -10.20
CA GLU A 114 -13.43 -16.22 -11.15
C GLU A 114 -14.78 -16.82 -10.78
N GLN A 115 -14.80 -17.92 -10.00
CA GLN A 115 -15.99 -18.73 -9.69
C GLN A 115 -16.44 -18.62 -8.24
N THR A 116 -15.66 -17.99 -7.37
CA THR A 116 -15.92 -17.98 -5.93
C THR A 116 -16.13 -16.55 -5.40
N PRO A 117 -17.33 -15.97 -5.57
CA PRO A 117 -17.68 -14.71 -4.95
C PRO A 117 -17.91 -14.88 -3.45
N ILE A 118 -17.55 -13.85 -2.67
CA ILE A 118 -17.82 -13.78 -1.23
C ILE A 118 -18.35 -12.40 -0.86
N GLU A 119 -19.28 -12.36 0.07
CA GLU A 119 -19.83 -11.15 0.66
C GLU A 119 -19.79 -11.25 2.18
N TRP A 120 -19.52 -10.14 2.85
CA TRP A 120 -19.54 -10.07 4.31
C TRP A 120 -19.80 -8.68 4.81
N ALA A 121 -20.16 -8.57 6.08
CA ALA A 121 -20.33 -7.31 6.76
C ALA A 121 -19.56 -7.30 8.09
N MET A 122 -18.87 -6.19 8.33
CA MET A 122 -18.31 -5.81 9.62
C MET A 122 -19.24 -4.75 10.21
N SER A 123 -19.84 -5.01 11.37
CA SER A 123 -20.82 -4.09 11.94
C SER A 123 -20.64 -3.93 13.45
N ALA A 124 -20.97 -2.73 13.93
CA ALA A 124 -21.11 -2.42 15.34
C ALA A 124 -22.44 -1.71 15.58
N TYR A 125 -23.26 -2.31 16.41
CA TYR A 125 -24.53 -1.71 16.87
C TYR A 125 -24.34 -1.19 18.27
N TYR A 126 -24.55 0.09 18.46
CA TYR A 126 -24.54 0.70 19.77
C TYR A 126 -25.99 0.91 20.24
N ILE A 127 -26.55 -0.14 20.84
CA ILE A 127 -27.78 -0.09 21.61
C ILE A 127 -27.39 -0.39 23.06
N ASP A 128 -27.64 0.51 23.98
CA ASP A 128 -27.30 0.37 25.41
C ASP A 128 -25.84 -0.06 25.68
N SER A 129 -24.90 0.47 24.92
CA SER A 129 -23.46 0.15 25.05
C SER A 129 -23.06 -1.30 24.75
N ARG A 130 -23.88 -2.09 24.07
CA ARG A 130 -23.59 -3.48 23.70
C ARG A 130 -23.23 -3.59 22.22
N LEU A 131 -22.05 -4.15 21.93
CA LEU A 131 -21.62 -4.51 20.58
C LEU A 131 -22.39 -5.73 20.09
N ARG A 132 -23.06 -5.65 18.92
CA ARG A 132 -23.59 -6.84 18.21
C ARG A 132 -22.64 -7.27 17.10
N LYS A 133 -22.73 -8.54 16.70
CA LYS A 133 -21.73 -9.27 15.93
C LYS A 133 -21.75 -8.94 14.44
N SER A 134 -20.54 -8.84 13.88
CA SER A 134 -20.28 -8.79 12.44
C SER A 134 -20.72 -10.08 11.72
N GLU A 135 -21.20 -9.94 10.49
CA GLU A 135 -21.71 -11.04 9.66
C GLU A 135 -20.63 -11.47 8.63
N TYR A 136 -19.54 -12.05 9.12
CA TYR A 136 -18.42 -12.49 8.28
C TYR A 136 -18.12 -13.99 8.36
N LYS A 137 -18.79 -14.72 9.23
CA LYS A 137 -18.45 -16.13 9.47
C LYS A 137 -18.65 -17.03 8.26
N GLU A 138 -19.68 -16.76 7.48
CA GLU A 138 -19.95 -17.51 6.25
C GLU A 138 -18.85 -17.26 5.22
N ALA A 139 -18.49 -16.01 4.98
CA ALA A 139 -17.38 -15.64 4.10
C ALA A 139 -16.05 -16.26 4.57
N PHE A 140 -15.79 -16.28 5.88
CA PHE A 140 -14.61 -16.97 6.42
C PHE A 140 -14.64 -18.47 6.13
N ASN A 141 -15.78 -19.14 6.30
CA ASN A 141 -15.90 -20.57 6.00
C ASN A 141 -15.70 -20.85 4.51
N ILE A 142 -16.25 -20.03 3.61
CA ILE A 142 -16.01 -20.15 2.16
C ILE A 142 -14.53 -20.01 1.86
N LEU A 143 -13.87 -18.97 2.41
CA LEU A 143 -12.44 -18.73 2.23
C LEU A 143 -11.59 -19.89 2.81
N TYR A 144 -11.92 -20.38 4.00
CA TYR A 144 -11.24 -21.50 4.63
C TYR A 144 -11.34 -22.77 3.77
N ASN A 145 -12.54 -23.12 3.31
CA ASN A 145 -12.76 -24.29 2.45
C ASN A 145 -12.05 -24.13 1.09
N TRP A 146 -12.07 -22.93 0.52
CA TRP A 146 -11.33 -22.62 -0.70
C TRP A 146 -9.81 -22.77 -0.52
N ASN A 147 -9.28 -22.32 0.62
CA ASN A 147 -7.87 -22.55 0.97
C ASN A 147 -7.55 -24.04 1.11
N GLN A 148 -8.39 -24.82 1.81
CA GLN A 148 -8.20 -26.27 1.94
C GLN A 148 -8.22 -26.99 0.58
N ALA A 149 -9.08 -26.56 -0.34
CA ALA A 149 -9.20 -27.16 -1.67
C ALA A 149 -8.07 -26.78 -2.63
N THR A 150 -7.55 -25.55 -2.52
CA THR A 150 -6.62 -24.99 -3.52
C THR A 150 -5.18 -24.83 -2.99
N GLY A 151 -4.98 -24.90 -1.69
CA GLY A 151 -3.72 -24.53 -1.03
C GLY A 151 -3.31 -23.06 -1.22
N LYS A 152 -4.26 -22.18 -1.62
CA LYS A 152 -3.97 -20.77 -1.88
C LYS A 152 -4.39 -19.90 -0.69
N LEU A 153 -3.56 -18.92 -0.37
CA LEU A 153 -3.86 -17.89 0.61
C LEU A 153 -3.73 -16.52 -0.06
N PRO A 154 -4.72 -15.62 0.07
CA PRO A 154 -4.59 -14.28 -0.51
C PRO A 154 -3.65 -13.42 0.34
N LEU A 155 -2.75 -12.69 -0.32
CA LEU A 155 -1.87 -11.73 0.34
C LEU A 155 -2.65 -10.49 0.76
N LEU A 156 -2.41 -10.01 1.97
CA LEU A 156 -2.88 -8.72 2.47
C LEU A 156 -1.70 -7.89 2.96
N ALA A 157 -1.66 -6.62 2.57
CA ALA A 157 -0.69 -5.66 3.08
C ALA A 157 -1.24 -4.24 3.07
N TYR A 158 -0.84 -3.45 4.08
CA TYR A 158 -1.11 -2.03 4.16
C TYR A 158 0.16 -1.24 4.46
N TYR A 159 0.34 -0.16 3.74
CA TYR A 159 1.45 0.76 3.91
C TYR A 159 0.91 2.17 4.08
N SER A 160 1.02 2.71 5.30
CA SER A 160 0.63 4.09 5.61
C SER A 160 1.61 5.11 5.01
N ASP A 161 1.25 6.38 5.08
CA ASP A 161 2.11 7.52 4.75
C ASP A 161 3.44 7.51 5.52
N GLY A 162 3.42 7.07 6.77
CA GLY A 162 4.62 6.95 7.60
C GLY A 162 5.50 5.72 7.35
N TYR A 163 5.12 4.80 6.45
CA TYR A 163 5.91 3.60 6.18
C TYR A 163 7.15 3.88 5.31
N PRO A 164 8.33 3.30 5.60
CA PRO A 164 8.67 2.45 6.74
C PRO A 164 8.98 3.25 7.99
N HIS A 165 8.36 2.88 9.11
CA HIS A 165 8.64 3.50 10.40
C HIS A 165 9.98 2.99 10.96
N TYR A 166 10.95 3.87 11.06
CA TYR A 166 12.21 3.59 11.73
C TYR A 166 12.13 4.11 13.17
N THR A 167 11.48 3.35 14.04
CA THR A 167 11.42 3.74 15.45
C THR A 167 12.75 3.47 16.16
N ASN A 168 13.34 4.50 16.74
CA ASN A 168 14.38 4.41 17.77
C ASN A 168 13.75 4.10 19.15
N SER A 169 12.54 3.54 19.21
CA SER A 169 11.90 3.24 20.50
C SER A 169 12.57 2.03 21.14
N THR A 170 12.76 2.11 22.44
CA THR A 170 13.18 0.99 23.27
C THR A 170 12.19 -0.16 23.10
N LYS A 171 12.63 -1.22 22.41
CA LYS A 171 11.80 -2.41 22.17
C LYS A 171 11.36 -3.04 23.49
N THR A 172 10.12 -3.49 23.55
CA THR A 172 9.67 -4.31 24.66
C THR A 172 10.23 -5.72 24.55
N LYS A 173 10.36 -6.46 25.68
CA LYS A 173 10.81 -7.87 25.65
C LYS A 173 9.93 -8.75 24.75
N LYS A 174 8.63 -8.40 24.58
CA LYS A 174 7.70 -9.11 23.71
C LYS A 174 7.97 -8.84 22.23
N GLU A 175 8.35 -7.62 21.86
CA GLU A 175 8.73 -7.24 20.49
C GLU A 175 10.05 -7.90 20.09
N ASP A 176 11.06 -7.94 20.99
CA ASP A 176 12.32 -8.64 20.77
C ASP A 176 12.10 -10.14 20.53
N SER A 177 11.19 -10.77 21.28
CA SER A 177 10.87 -12.19 21.12
C SER A 177 10.17 -12.46 19.78
N LYS A 178 9.24 -11.58 19.36
CA LYS A 178 8.53 -11.64 18.07
C LYS A 178 9.53 -11.49 16.91
N GLU A 179 10.41 -10.49 16.97
CA GLU A 179 11.40 -10.24 15.92
C GLU A 179 12.36 -11.43 15.78
N ARG A 180 12.88 -11.98 16.88
CA ARG A 180 13.75 -13.18 16.85
C ARG A 180 13.04 -14.39 16.25
N PHE A 181 11.75 -14.56 16.55
CA PHE A 181 10.96 -15.66 16.00
C PHE A 181 10.79 -15.50 14.48
N LEU A 182 10.41 -14.31 14.01
CA LEU A 182 10.25 -14.01 12.58
C LEU A 182 11.57 -14.13 11.79
N VAL A 183 12.71 -13.79 12.41
CA VAL A 183 14.02 -13.88 11.74
C VAL A 183 14.50 -15.32 11.58
N ASN A 184 14.24 -16.20 12.56
CA ASN A 184 14.87 -17.52 12.62
C ASN A 184 13.95 -18.68 12.25
N SER A 185 12.62 -18.49 12.29
CA SER A 185 11.64 -19.55 12.08
C SER A 185 10.98 -19.44 10.70
N PHE A 186 10.27 -20.48 10.29
CA PHE A 186 9.39 -20.47 9.13
C PHE A 186 7.98 -20.90 9.55
N ASP A 187 6.97 -20.09 9.16
CA ASP A 187 5.55 -20.39 9.33
C ASP A 187 4.78 -19.58 8.27
N GLU A 188 3.91 -20.22 7.52
CA GLU A 188 3.11 -19.60 6.46
C GLU A 188 2.34 -18.37 6.96
N SER A 189 1.86 -18.41 8.20
CA SER A 189 1.12 -17.31 8.81
C SER A 189 1.92 -16.02 8.98
N PHE A 190 3.26 -16.07 8.86
CA PHE A 190 4.10 -14.86 8.91
C PHE A 190 3.76 -13.90 7.78
N GLY A 191 3.21 -14.39 6.67
CA GLY A 191 2.68 -13.56 5.60
C GLY A 191 1.58 -12.60 6.03
N TYR A 192 0.92 -12.84 7.17
CA TYR A 192 -0.09 -11.95 7.74
C TYR A 192 0.40 -11.14 8.95
N THR A 193 1.65 -11.30 9.37
CA THR A 193 2.17 -10.56 10.52
C THR A 193 2.15 -9.07 10.24
N ASP A 194 1.54 -8.30 11.14
CA ASP A 194 1.44 -6.84 11.08
C ASP A 194 0.93 -6.28 9.73
N TRP A 195 0.09 -7.05 9.02
CA TRP A 195 -0.43 -6.66 7.70
C TRP A 195 -1.26 -5.37 7.76
N ASN A 196 -1.81 -5.05 8.92
CA ASN A 196 -2.72 -3.95 9.18
C ASN A 196 -2.14 -2.91 10.14
N THR A 197 -0.87 -2.98 10.48
CA THR A 197 -0.25 -2.00 11.37
C THR A 197 0.53 -0.97 10.56
N GLU A 198 0.54 0.26 11.04
CA GLU A 198 1.39 1.30 10.49
C GLU A 198 2.89 0.98 10.63
N MET A 199 3.22 0.07 11.54
CA MET A 199 4.59 -0.37 11.82
C MET A 199 4.92 -1.60 10.97
N GLY A 200 5.38 -1.40 9.75
CA GLY A 200 5.78 -2.51 8.87
C GLY A 200 7.00 -3.30 9.39
N CYS A 201 7.13 -4.53 8.91
CA CYS A 201 8.21 -5.46 9.28
C CYS A 201 9.54 -5.21 8.57
N THR A 202 9.80 -4.03 7.99
CA THR A 202 10.98 -3.79 7.13
C THR A 202 12.30 -4.15 7.82
N ASN A 203 12.51 -3.67 9.04
CA ASN A 203 13.75 -3.99 9.77
C ASN A 203 13.88 -5.49 10.05
N THR A 204 12.77 -6.17 10.34
CA THR A 204 12.72 -7.62 10.56
C THR A 204 13.06 -8.37 9.28
N TRP A 205 12.52 -7.95 8.13
CA TRP A 205 12.83 -8.57 6.85
C TRP A 205 14.26 -8.33 6.38
N VAL A 206 14.79 -7.14 6.58
CA VAL A 206 16.21 -6.85 6.33
C VAL A 206 17.08 -7.73 7.20
N SER A 207 16.84 -7.81 8.52
CA SER A 207 17.60 -8.67 9.45
C SER A 207 17.47 -10.15 9.07
N ARG A 208 16.30 -10.59 8.60
CA ARG A 208 16.11 -11.96 8.12
C ARG A 208 16.93 -12.23 6.86
N LEU A 209 16.90 -11.35 5.88
CA LEU A 209 17.68 -11.48 4.65
C LEU A 209 19.19 -11.51 4.95
N GLU A 210 19.67 -10.59 5.80
CA GLU A 210 21.07 -10.60 6.28
C GLU A 210 21.44 -11.95 6.93
N THR A 211 20.56 -12.47 7.79
CA THR A 211 20.77 -13.76 8.48
C THR A 211 20.82 -14.92 7.48
N LYS A 212 19.95 -14.93 6.47
CA LYS A 212 19.94 -16.00 5.45
C LYS A 212 21.17 -15.96 4.54
N ILE A 213 21.61 -14.78 4.12
CA ILE A 213 22.85 -14.63 3.35
C ILE A 213 24.05 -15.15 4.14
N ARG A 214 24.18 -14.79 5.42
CA ARG A 214 25.24 -15.31 6.31
C ARG A 214 25.13 -16.83 6.51
N THR A 215 23.92 -17.37 6.54
CA THR A 215 23.70 -18.82 6.64
C THR A 215 24.25 -19.52 5.39
N ILE A 216 24.02 -18.97 4.20
CA ILE A 216 24.58 -19.48 2.93
C ILE A 216 26.11 -19.52 2.99
N GLU A 217 26.76 -18.40 3.36
CA GLU A 217 28.21 -18.30 3.45
C GLU A 217 28.80 -19.32 4.46
N ASN A 218 28.21 -19.37 5.67
CA ASN A 218 28.64 -20.28 6.71
C ASN A 218 28.42 -21.75 6.33
N SER A 219 27.31 -22.08 5.67
CA SER A 219 27.05 -23.46 5.22
C SER A 219 28.02 -23.88 4.14
N LYS A 220 28.28 -23.03 3.13
CA LYS A 220 29.30 -23.30 2.08
C LYS A 220 30.67 -23.57 2.71
N ARG A 221 31.10 -22.75 3.68
CA ARG A 221 32.35 -22.98 4.40
C ARG A 221 32.36 -24.31 5.16
N ARG A 222 31.29 -24.65 5.90
CA ARG A 222 31.19 -25.91 6.65
C ARG A 222 31.23 -27.12 5.73
N ILE A 223 30.55 -27.10 4.59
CA ILE A 223 30.56 -28.21 3.61
C ILE A 223 31.98 -28.50 3.12
N THR A 224 32.83 -27.47 2.96
CA THR A 224 34.19 -27.61 2.44
C THR A 224 35.21 -27.97 3.54
N THR A 225 34.93 -27.65 4.80
CA THR A 225 35.92 -27.79 5.88
C THR A 225 35.65 -28.96 6.83
N THR A 226 34.46 -29.56 6.82
CA THR A 226 34.12 -30.63 7.78
C THR A 226 34.29 -32.02 7.17
N GLU A 227 34.89 -32.93 7.92
CA GLU A 227 34.97 -34.36 7.60
C GLU A 227 33.77 -35.15 8.20
N ASN A 228 33.00 -34.53 9.10
CA ASN A 228 31.84 -35.16 9.73
C ASN A 228 30.62 -35.12 8.80
N GLU A 229 30.18 -36.30 8.32
CA GLU A 229 29.10 -36.48 7.36
C GLU A 229 27.75 -35.94 7.90
N THR A 230 27.46 -36.10 9.17
CA THR A 230 26.22 -35.58 9.78
C THR A 230 26.20 -34.07 9.77
N VAL A 231 27.32 -33.41 10.09
CA VAL A 231 27.46 -31.96 10.06
C VAL A 231 27.35 -31.45 8.59
N ARG A 232 27.97 -32.17 7.66
CA ARG A 232 27.91 -31.83 6.24
C ARG A 232 26.50 -31.92 5.69
N LYS A 233 25.76 -32.98 6.02
CA LYS A 233 24.35 -33.13 5.61
C LYS A 233 23.46 -32.00 6.17
N ALA A 234 23.60 -31.70 7.45
CA ALA A 234 22.85 -30.57 8.04
C ALA A 234 23.21 -29.22 7.38
N ALA A 235 24.48 -29.00 7.05
CA ALA A 235 24.90 -27.79 6.34
C ALA A 235 24.33 -27.69 4.91
N LEU A 236 24.16 -28.81 4.21
CA LEU A 236 23.52 -28.86 2.90
C LEU A 236 22.02 -28.50 2.99
N GLU A 237 21.29 -29.03 3.99
CA GLU A 237 19.88 -28.73 4.21
C GLU A 237 19.67 -27.23 4.54
N TYR A 238 20.52 -26.65 5.39
CA TYR A 238 20.50 -25.22 5.70
C TYR A 238 20.84 -24.36 4.46
N LEU A 239 21.80 -24.78 3.66
CA LEU A 239 22.18 -24.10 2.43
C LEU A 239 21.00 -24.05 1.44
N GLU A 240 20.40 -25.19 1.14
CA GLU A 240 19.29 -25.30 0.19
C GLU A 240 18.10 -24.41 0.61
N THR A 241 17.72 -24.50 1.89
CA THR A 241 16.61 -23.69 2.43
C THR A 241 16.89 -22.20 2.36
N ALA A 242 18.11 -21.78 2.72
CA ALA A 242 18.49 -20.38 2.70
C ALA A 242 18.63 -19.84 1.28
N GLU A 243 19.20 -20.62 0.35
CA GLU A 243 19.32 -20.23 -1.06
C GLU A 243 17.93 -20.08 -1.73
N LYS A 244 16.98 -21.00 -1.46
CA LYS A 244 15.61 -20.89 -1.94
C LYS A 244 14.99 -19.56 -1.53
N GLU A 245 15.11 -19.18 -0.25
CA GLU A 245 14.56 -17.94 0.28
C GLU A 245 15.24 -16.71 -0.31
N VAL A 246 16.56 -16.63 -0.26
CA VAL A 246 17.33 -15.48 -0.76
C VAL A 246 17.11 -15.28 -2.25
N ASN A 247 17.17 -16.34 -3.06
CA ASN A 247 16.96 -16.27 -4.50
C ASN A 247 15.57 -15.75 -4.85
N TYR A 248 14.53 -16.22 -4.13
CA TYR A 248 13.18 -15.74 -4.33
C TYR A 248 13.08 -14.22 -4.09
N ILE A 249 13.59 -13.74 -2.95
CA ILE A 249 13.55 -12.32 -2.58
C ILE A 249 14.35 -11.46 -3.56
N VAL A 250 15.56 -11.89 -3.90
CA VAL A 250 16.44 -11.16 -4.84
C VAL A 250 15.82 -11.06 -6.22
N GLU A 251 15.19 -12.13 -6.72
CA GLU A 251 14.52 -12.11 -8.03
C GLU A 251 13.33 -11.13 -8.05
N VAL A 252 12.55 -11.01 -6.97
CA VAL A 252 11.46 -10.03 -6.89
C VAL A 252 12.01 -8.61 -6.90
N LEU A 253 13.07 -8.35 -6.13
CA LEU A 253 13.74 -7.03 -6.09
C LEU A 253 14.37 -6.67 -7.46
N LYS A 254 15.01 -7.61 -8.14
CA LYS A 254 15.53 -7.42 -9.51
C LYS A 254 14.42 -7.10 -10.52
N ARG A 255 13.29 -7.78 -10.42
CA ARG A 255 12.13 -7.51 -11.31
C ARG A 255 11.60 -6.10 -11.12
N PHE A 256 11.48 -5.64 -9.87
CA PHE A 256 11.01 -4.29 -9.56
C PHE A 256 11.99 -3.20 -10.01
N SER A 257 13.30 -3.45 -9.89
CA SER A 257 14.35 -2.50 -10.24
C SER A 257 14.77 -2.54 -11.71
N LYS A 258 14.17 -3.41 -12.49
CA LYS A 258 14.56 -3.60 -13.90
C LYS A 258 14.49 -2.28 -14.67
N ASP A 259 15.57 -1.98 -15.39
CA ASP A 259 15.74 -0.76 -16.19
C ASP A 259 15.62 0.55 -15.37
N ASP A 260 15.87 0.49 -14.04
CA ASP A 260 15.91 1.68 -13.20
C ASP A 260 17.20 2.46 -13.43
N SER A 261 17.06 3.77 -13.71
CA SER A 261 18.19 4.65 -14.00
C SER A 261 19.11 4.89 -12.79
N TYR A 262 18.58 4.77 -11.57
CA TYR A 262 19.36 4.96 -10.35
C TYR A 262 19.93 3.66 -9.80
N CYS A 263 19.16 2.58 -9.79
CA CYS A 263 19.54 1.32 -9.13
C CYS A 263 18.85 0.11 -9.78
N ASP A 264 19.41 -0.38 -10.91
CA ASP A 264 19.01 -1.66 -11.50
C ASP A 264 19.80 -2.79 -10.82
N ILE A 265 19.15 -3.55 -9.94
CA ILE A 265 19.79 -4.52 -9.03
C ILE A 265 20.40 -5.69 -9.79
N GLU A 266 21.71 -5.92 -9.61
CA GLU A 266 22.44 -7.10 -10.08
C GLU A 266 22.56 -8.17 -8.99
N SER A 267 22.98 -7.77 -7.78
CA SER A 267 23.09 -8.67 -6.65
C SER A 267 22.84 -7.96 -5.33
N ILE A 268 22.60 -8.77 -4.28
CA ILE A 268 22.47 -8.29 -2.90
C ILE A 268 23.43 -9.14 -2.06
N GLU A 269 24.25 -8.48 -1.26
CA GLU A 269 25.28 -9.12 -0.45
C GLU A 269 25.44 -8.44 0.92
N ILE A 270 26.18 -9.08 1.81
CA ILE A 270 26.60 -8.47 3.06
C ILE A 270 27.98 -7.83 2.85
N SER A 271 28.05 -6.53 3.01
CA SER A 271 29.32 -5.81 2.87
C SER A 271 30.33 -6.27 3.94
N PRO A 272 31.56 -6.61 3.54
CA PRO A 272 32.60 -6.98 4.49
C PRO A 272 33.09 -5.78 5.34
N TYR A 273 32.79 -4.55 4.94
CA TYR A 273 33.27 -3.33 5.60
C TYR A 273 32.39 -2.90 6.77
N ASP A 274 31.07 -2.98 6.62
CA ASP A 274 30.13 -2.52 7.65
C ASP A 274 29.16 -3.60 8.14
N ALA A 275 29.24 -4.80 7.55
CA ALA A 275 28.43 -5.96 7.87
C ALA A 275 26.92 -5.78 7.68
N TYR A 276 26.49 -4.84 6.82
CA TYR A 276 25.08 -4.58 6.47
C TYR A 276 24.76 -5.04 5.05
N LEU A 277 23.44 -5.04 4.76
CA LEU A 277 22.91 -5.37 3.45
C LEU A 277 23.28 -4.29 2.43
N HIS A 278 23.94 -4.69 1.36
CA HIS A 278 24.31 -3.84 0.24
C HIS A 278 23.67 -4.35 -1.06
N ILE A 279 23.36 -3.43 -1.92
CA ILE A 279 22.85 -3.65 -3.26
C ILE A 279 23.97 -3.30 -4.24
N LEU A 280 24.34 -4.24 -5.08
CA LEU A 280 25.19 -4.02 -6.23
C LEU A 280 24.30 -3.83 -7.46
N ASP A 281 24.42 -2.69 -8.15
CA ASP A 281 23.68 -2.46 -9.39
C ASP A 281 24.48 -2.95 -10.62
N LYS A 282 23.82 -3.04 -11.77
CA LYS A 282 24.44 -3.44 -13.04
C LYS A 282 25.59 -2.53 -13.50
N ASN A 283 25.69 -1.33 -12.95
CA ASN A 283 26.80 -0.40 -13.21
C ASN A 283 27.93 -0.55 -12.18
N ALA A 284 27.97 -1.66 -11.43
CA ALA A 284 28.91 -1.96 -10.37
C ALA A 284 28.98 -0.92 -9.25
N LYS A 285 27.90 -0.16 -9.02
CA LYS A 285 27.78 0.75 -7.88
C LYS A 285 27.27 -0.02 -6.67
N ASP A 286 28.06 0.00 -5.62
CA ASP A 286 27.72 -0.57 -4.32
C ASP A 286 26.95 0.45 -3.46
N ARG A 287 25.75 0.08 -3.00
CA ARG A 287 24.85 0.93 -2.21
C ARG A 287 24.38 0.22 -0.96
N SER A 288 24.67 0.77 0.20
CA SER A 288 24.05 0.29 1.44
C SER A 288 22.53 0.51 1.41
N PHE A 289 21.75 -0.54 1.67
CA PHE A 289 20.30 -0.47 1.77
C PHE A 289 19.84 0.62 2.76
N ARG A 290 20.57 0.80 3.85
CA ARG A 290 20.27 1.79 4.88
C ARG A 290 20.47 3.24 4.42
N LYS A 291 21.34 3.46 3.42
CA LYS A 291 21.72 4.78 2.91
C LYS A 291 21.01 5.15 1.59
N LEU A 292 20.05 4.36 1.14
CA LEU A 292 19.25 4.70 -0.03
C LEU A 292 18.49 6.02 0.18
N PRO A 293 18.28 6.82 -0.88
CA PRO A 293 17.39 7.97 -0.84
C PRO A 293 15.99 7.56 -0.35
N ALA A 294 15.29 8.48 0.34
CA ALA A 294 14.04 8.18 1.04
C ALA A 294 12.99 7.49 0.16
N GLY A 295 12.76 7.97 -1.07
CA GLY A 295 11.81 7.37 -2.00
C GLY A 295 12.18 5.93 -2.41
N TYR A 296 13.44 5.69 -2.77
CA TYR A 296 13.93 4.35 -3.09
C TYR A 296 13.83 3.42 -1.89
N LYS A 297 14.21 3.91 -0.72
CA LYS A 297 14.14 3.14 0.52
C LYS A 297 12.70 2.74 0.84
N ARG A 298 11.71 3.66 0.66
CA ARG A 298 10.30 3.38 0.84
C ARG A 298 9.84 2.29 -0.15
N MET A 299 10.10 2.47 -1.44
CA MET A 299 9.69 1.50 -2.46
C MET A 299 10.30 0.12 -2.25
N TYR A 300 11.62 0.04 -2.05
CA TYR A 300 12.27 -1.25 -1.80
C TYR A 300 11.83 -1.89 -0.48
N SER A 301 11.48 -1.10 0.53
CA SER A 301 10.90 -1.63 1.77
C SER A 301 9.53 -2.26 1.54
N ILE A 302 8.65 -1.61 0.73
CA ILE A 302 7.35 -2.18 0.34
C ILE A 302 7.55 -3.47 -0.47
N VAL A 303 8.42 -3.43 -1.48
CA VAL A 303 8.70 -4.61 -2.33
C VAL A 303 9.27 -5.77 -1.53
N LEU A 304 10.20 -5.50 -0.60
CA LEU A 304 10.79 -6.50 0.27
C LEU A 304 9.73 -7.14 1.19
N ASP A 305 8.85 -6.33 1.78
CA ASP A 305 7.76 -6.82 2.62
C ASP A 305 6.77 -7.67 1.80
N LEU A 306 6.35 -7.21 0.61
CA LEU A 306 5.49 -7.99 -0.29
C LEU A 306 6.14 -9.30 -0.75
N ALA A 307 7.46 -9.26 -1.02
CA ALA A 307 8.22 -10.45 -1.40
C ALA A 307 8.25 -11.48 -0.27
N TYR A 308 8.50 -11.06 0.96
CA TYR A 308 8.48 -11.96 2.12
C TYR A 308 7.09 -12.50 2.41
N ARG A 309 6.04 -11.67 2.36
CA ARG A 309 4.65 -12.14 2.52
C ARG A 309 4.31 -13.17 1.46
N SER A 310 4.66 -12.92 0.22
CA SER A 310 4.47 -13.85 -0.89
C SER A 310 5.24 -15.16 -0.66
N PHE A 311 6.50 -15.07 -0.25
CA PHE A 311 7.34 -16.24 0.05
C PHE A 311 6.72 -17.13 1.13
N PHE A 312 6.28 -16.53 2.25
CA PHE A 312 5.68 -17.29 3.35
C PHE A 312 4.33 -17.93 2.94
N LEU A 313 3.43 -17.15 2.36
CA LEU A 313 2.09 -17.62 1.98
C LEU A 313 2.10 -18.66 0.85
N THR A 314 3.21 -18.84 0.17
CA THR A 314 3.36 -19.80 -0.94
C THR A 314 4.48 -20.82 -0.72
N ASN A 315 5.15 -20.80 0.42
CA ASN A 315 6.35 -21.59 0.71
C ASN A 315 7.45 -21.43 -0.38
N GLY A 316 7.53 -20.22 -0.96
CA GLY A 316 8.46 -19.93 -2.05
C GLY A 316 8.19 -20.66 -3.36
N GLU A 317 7.04 -21.32 -3.52
CA GLU A 317 6.72 -22.12 -4.70
C GLU A 317 6.05 -21.30 -5.81
N ARG A 318 5.39 -20.20 -5.46
CA ARG A 318 4.64 -19.35 -6.40
C ARG A 318 5.14 -17.92 -6.37
N LYS A 319 5.40 -17.36 -7.56
CA LYS A 319 5.81 -15.95 -7.71
C LYS A 319 4.63 -15.01 -8.00
N ASP A 320 3.42 -15.55 -8.20
CA ASP A 320 2.22 -14.88 -8.68
C ASP A 320 1.04 -15.02 -7.71
N ILE A 321 1.28 -14.68 -6.45
CA ILE A 321 0.24 -14.67 -5.43
C ILE A 321 -0.82 -13.60 -5.71
N GLY A 322 -2.10 -13.96 -5.56
CA GLY A 322 -3.21 -13.00 -5.58
C GLY A 322 -3.47 -12.41 -4.20
N GLY A 323 -4.10 -11.25 -4.16
CA GLY A 323 -4.42 -10.57 -2.91
C GLY A 323 -4.65 -9.09 -3.09
N VAL A 324 -4.76 -8.35 -1.99
CA VAL A 324 -5.07 -6.92 -1.98
C VAL A 324 -4.03 -6.15 -1.19
N VAL A 325 -3.52 -5.09 -1.80
CA VAL A 325 -2.47 -4.23 -1.23
C VAL A 325 -2.99 -2.80 -1.17
N PHE A 326 -2.86 -2.18 0.00
CA PHE A 326 -3.19 -0.77 0.22
C PHE A 326 -1.91 0.03 0.41
N ILE A 327 -1.78 1.14 -0.34
CA ILE A 327 -0.65 2.06 -0.18
C ILE A 327 -1.21 3.48 -0.04
N ASP A 328 -1.07 4.06 1.14
CA ASP A 328 -1.41 5.47 1.35
C ASP A 328 -0.24 6.35 0.90
N GLU A 329 -0.56 7.42 0.15
CA GLU A 329 0.42 8.36 -0.41
C GLU A 329 1.59 7.68 -1.14
N ILE A 330 1.27 6.96 -2.24
CA ILE A 330 2.28 6.20 -3.00
C ILE A 330 3.40 7.08 -3.55
N ASP A 331 3.12 8.35 -3.82
CA ASP A 331 4.02 9.39 -4.32
C ASP A 331 4.99 9.94 -3.27
N LEU A 332 4.79 9.63 -1.99
CA LEU A 332 5.55 10.24 -0.91
C LEU A 332 7.05 10.00 -1.05
N HIS A 333 7.84 11.09 -1.08
CA HIS A 333 9.30 11.12 -1.27
C HIS A 333 9.81 10.62 -2.62
N LEU A 334 8.96 10.36 -3.60
CA LEU A 334 9.39 9.96 -4.94
C LEU A 334 9.87 11.16 -5.76
N HIS A 335 10.83 10.90 -6.61
CA HIS A 335 11.20 11.84 -7.68
C HIS A 335 10.10 11.78 -8.77
N PRO A 336 9.79 12.90 -9.47
CA PRO A 336 8.76 12.93 -10.53
C PRO A 336 8.88 11.83 -11.59
N GLU A 337 10.09 11.43 -11.97
CA GLU A 337 10.32 10.34 -12.91
C GLU A 337 9.82 8.98 -12.36
N LEU A 338 9.98 8.75 -11.05
CA LEU A 338 9.52 7.53 -10.40
C LEU A 338 8.00 7.54 -10.19
N GLU A 339 7.40 8.69 -9.89
CA GLU A 339 5.95 8.81 -9.74
C GLU A 339 5.20 8.35 -10.99
N LYS A 340 5.70 8.67 -12.18
CA LYS A 340 5.12 8.25 -13.47
C LYS A 340 5.11 6.73 -13.68
N VAL A 341 6.09 6.02 -13.13
CA VAL A 341 6.30 4.60 -13.43
C VAL A 341 6.03 3.67 -12.25
N VAL A 342 5.84 4.20 -11.05
CA VAL A 342 5.77 3.41 -9.81
C VAL A 342 4.65 2.37 -9.85
N LEU A 343 3.44 2.74 -10.28
CA LEU A 343 2.31 1.80 -10.40
C LEU A 343 2.58 0.71 -11.41
N LYS A 344 3.15 1.07 -12.57
CA LYS A 344 3.53 0.09 -13.59
C LYS A 344 4.54 -0.91 -13.02
N ARG A 345 5.57 -0.45 -12.31
CA ARG A 345 6.56 -1.33 -11.67
C ARG A 345 5.94 -2.30 -10.66
N PHE A 346 5.01 -1.83 -9.82
CA PHE A 346 4.29 -2.71 -8.90
C PHE A 346 3.45 -3.74 -9.64
N MET A 347 2.71 -3.34 -10.69
CA MET A 347 1.92 -4.26 -11.52
C MET A 347 2.79 -5.31 -12.22
N ASP A 348 3.92 -4.90 -12.79
CA ASP A 348 4.82 -5.81 -13.52
C ASP A 348 5.51 -6.78 -12.54
N THR A 349 5.82 -6.33 -11.32
CA THR A 349 6.47 -7.16 -10.29
C THR A 349 5.50 -8.16 -9.66
N PHE A 350 4.26 -7.73 -9.41
CA PHE A 350 3.22 -8.52 -8.76
C PHE A 350 1.95 -8.60 -9.64
N PRO A 351 1.96 -9.42 -10.69
CA PRO A 351 0.92 -9.39 -11.74
C PRO A 351 -0.48 -9.77 -11.27
N ASN A 352 -0.65 -10.45 -10.15
CA ASN A 352 -1.94 -10.91 -9.64
C ASN A 352 -2.39 -10.21 -8.36
N LEU A 353 -1.63 -9.22 -7.86
CA LEU A 353 -2.08 -8.38 -6.76
C LEU A 353 -2.99 -7.25 -7.26
N GLN A 354 -4.01 -6.96 -6.50
CA GLN A 354 -4.82 -5.76 -6.63
C GLN A 354 -4.22 -4.65 -5.77
N PHE A 355 -3.99 -3.48 -6.36
CA PHE A 355 -3.48 -2.32 -5.65
C PHE A 355 -4.58 -1.27 -5.49
N ILE A 356 -4.83 -0.83 -4.27
CA ILE A 356 -5.68 0.31 -3.95
C ILE A 356 -4.78 1.35 -3.31
N VAL A 357 -4.54 2.44 -4.02
CA VAL A 357 -3.53 3.43 -3.63
C VAL A 357 -4.13 4.82 -3.52
N SER A 358 -3.64 5.62 -2.59
CA SER A 358 -3.93 7.05 -2.57
C SER A 358 -2.75 7.85 -3.11
N THR A 359 -3.01 9.02 -3.66
CA THR A 359 -1.98 9.93 -4.17
C THR A 359 -2.43 11.38 -4.11
N HIS A 360 -1.44 12.26 -4.01
CA HIS A 360 -1.56 13.71 -4.24
C HIS A 360 -0.79 14.16 -5.49
N SER A 361 -0.18 13.22 -6.24
CA SER A 361 0.60 13.55 -7.44
C SER A 361 -0.23 13.37 -8.72
N PRO A 362 -0.30 14.39 -9.59
CA PRO A 362 -0.87 14.23 -10.92
C PRO A 362 -0.06 13.26 -11.79
N LEU A 363 1.25 13.11 -11.55
CA LEU A 363 2.11 12.22 -12.32
C LEU A 363 1.77 10.74 -12.12
N VAL A 364 1.34 10.36 -10.92
CA VAL A 364 0.85 9.00 -10.65
C VAL A 364 -0.43 8.73 -11.45
N LEU A 365 -1.32 9.73 -11.57
CA LEU A 365 -2.57 9.62 -12.33
C LEU A 365 -2.29 9.52 -13.83
N THR A 366 -1.47 10.44 -14.37
CA THR A 366 -1.12 10.48 -15.80
C THR A 366 -0.15 9.39 -16.24
N GLY A 367 0.45 8.67 -15.29
CA GLY A 367 1.27 7.48 -15.52
C GLY A 367 0.48 6.16 -15.60
N LEU A 368 -0.84 6.18 -15.35
CA LEU A 368 -1.69 4.99 -15.32
C LEU A 368 -2.65 4.94 -16.51
N GLU A 369 -2.53 3.94 -17.37
CA GLU A 369 -3.51 3.64 -18.42
C GLU A 369 -4.80 3.07 -17.80
N THR A 370 -5.94 3.65 -18.14
CA THR A 370 -7.27 3.18 -17.67
C THR A 370 -8.18 2.73 -18.82
N GLU A 371 -8.05 3.29 -20.00
CA GLU A 371 -8.86 2.91 -21.16
C GLU A 371 -8.55 1.48 -21.62
N GLY A 372 -9.55 0.61 -21.65
CA GLY A 372 -9.40 -0.80 -22.00
C GLY A 372 -8.56 -1.62 -21.01
N LYS A 373 -8.21 -1.08 -19.84
CA LYS A 373 -7.43 -1.74 -18.79
C LYS A 373 -8.27 -1.97 -17.52
N PRO A 374 -7.94 -2.98 -16.71
CA PRO A 374 -8.62 -3.25 -15.45
C PRO A 374 -8.17 -2.29 -14.33
N ASN A 375 -8.09 -0.99 -14.64
CA ASN A 375 -7.64 0.08 -13.74
C ASN A 375 -8.71 1.18 -13.63
N ARG A 376 -8.74 1.90 -12.51
CA ARG A 376 -9.65 3.04 -12.28
C ARG A 376 -8.94 4.16 -11.55
N ILE A 377 -9.35 5.39 -11.87
CA ILE A 377 -9.00 6.60 -11.13
C ILE A 377 -10.29 7.16 -10.52
N LEU A 378 -10.30 7.33 -9.21
CA LEU A 378 -11.46 7.75 -8.44
C LEU A 378 -11.16 9.02 -7.65
N GLN A 379 -11.93 10.07 -7.88
CA GLN A 379 -11.87 11.28 -7.08
C GLN A 379 -12.74 11.13 -5.84
N MET A 380 -12.12 11.20 -4.68
CA MET A 380 -12.80 11.13 -3.40
C MET A 380 -13.46 12.47 -3.05
N ASN A 381 -14.66 12.43 -2.50
CA ASN A 381 -15.53 13.58 -2.28
C ASN A 381 -16.41 13.44 -1.02
N ALA A 382 -15.90 12.80 0.02
CA ALA A 382 -16.65 12.58 1.27
C ALA A 382 -17.12 13.88 1.93
N GLU A 383 -16.36 14.97 1.74
CA GLU A 383 -16.71 16.31 2.24
C GLU A 383 -18.00 16.89 1.64
N THR A 384 -18.45 16.38 0.51
CA THR A 384 -19.69 16.85 -0.17
C THR A 384 -20.91 16.02 0.20
N ASN A 385 -20.80 15.06 1.12
CA ASN A 385 -21.83 14.05 1.43
C ASN A 385 -22.32 13.26 0.21
N ALA A 386 -21.51 13.20 -0.85
CA ALA A 386 -21.82 12.40 -2.03
C ALA A 386 -21.84 10.91 -1.67
N PRO A 387 -22.75 10.10 -2.27
CA PRO A 387 -22.88 8.68 -1.93
C PRO A 387 -21.80 7.79 -2.56
N LYS A 388 -20.99 8.32 -3.47
CA LYS A 388 -19.93 7.59 -4.19
C LYS A 388 -18.86 8.54 -4.73
N PRO A 389 -17.63 8.04 -5.00
CA PRO A 389 -16.58 8.82 -5.64
C PRO A 389 -16.93 9.12 -7.11
N ILE A 390 -16.23 10.08 -7.67
CA ILE A 390 -16.35 10.41 -9.10
C ILE A 390 -15.34 9.54 -9.86
N LEU A 391 -15.83 8.77 -10.84
CA LEU A 391 -14.97 8.04 -11.77
C LEU A 391 -14.37 9.04 -12.77
N TRP A 392 -13.05 9.08 -12.84
CA TRP A 392 -12.34 9.92 -13.80
C TRP A 392 -12.12 9.20 -15.13
N PRO A 393 -12.14 9.95 -16.26
CA PRO A 393 -11.78 9.42 -17.56
C PRO A 393 -10.28 9.04 -17.61
N ASP A 394 -9.86 8.46 -18.73
CA ASP A 394 -8.43 8.21 -18.95
C ASP A 394 -7.69 9.53 -19.09
N VAL A 395 -6.61 9.66 -18.33
CA VAL A 395 -5.74 10.83 -18.28
C VAL A 395 -4.29 10.46 -18.58
N TYR A 396 -4.08 9.26 -19.11
CA TYR A 396 -2.75 8.74 -19.43
C TYR A 396 -2.01 9.64 -20.42
N GLY A 397 -0.77 9.94 -20.09
CA GLY A 397 0.12 10.73 -20.95
C GLY A 397 -0.11 12.23 -20.94
N LEU A 398 -1.06 12.77 -20.16
CA LEU A 398 -1.18 14.21 -19.96
C LEU A 398 0.08 14.76 -19.32
N ASP A 399 0.43 16.00 -19.69
CA ASP A 399 1.56 16.69 -19.08
C ASP A 399 1.27 17.12 -17.64
N TYR A 400 2.34 17.44 -16.89
CA TYR A 400 2.26 17.77 -15.46
C TYR A 400 1.36 18.97 -15.16
N ASN A 401 1.45 20.03 -15.96
CA ASN A 401 0.70 21.26 -15.70
C ASN A 401 -0.80 21.06 -15.94
N THR A 402 -1.15 20.38 -17.04
CA THR A 402 -2.53 19.94 -17.31
C THR A 402 -3.05 19.05 -16.19
N GLY A 403 -2.25 18.11 -15.70
CA GLY A 403 -2.60 17.28 -14.55
C GLY A 403 -2.86 18.07 -13.26
N LEU A 404 -2.07 19.08 -12.99
CA LEU A 404 -2.27 19.98 -11.83
C LEU A 404 -3.53 20.83 -11.96
N GLU A 405 -3.70 21.49 -13.10
CA GLU A 405 -4.80 22.44 -13.32
C GLU A 405 -6.14 21.72 -13.46
N ASP A 406 -6.25 20.74 -14.35
CA ASP A 406 -7.51 20.13 -14.73
C ASP A 406 -7.96 19.03 -13.76
N ILE A 407 -7.01 18.23 -13.25
CA ILE A 407 -7.33 17.09 -12.38
C ILE A 407 -7.34 17.50 -10.90
N MET A 408 -6.27 18.19 -10.45
CA MET A 408 -6.11 18.55 -9.04
C MET A 408 -6.82 19.86 -8.68
N GLY A 409 -7.26 20.63 -9.69
CA GLY A 409 -7.92 21.93 -9.49
C GLY A 409 -6.98 22.96 -8.85
N VAL A 410 -5.68 22.81 -9.06
CA VAL A 410 -4.66 23.75 -8.56
C VAL A 410 -4.51 24.86 -9.57
N VAL A 411 -4.78 26.09 -9.15
CA VAL A 411 -4.48 27.25 -9.98
C VAL A 411 -2.95 27.37 -10.06
N SER A 412 -2.38 27.16 -11.23
CA SER A 412 -0.91 27.13 -11.44
C SER A 412 -0.21 28.45 -11.23
N ARG A 413 -0.98 29.52 -11.00
CA ARG A 413 -0.48 30.88 -10.80
C ARG A 413 -1.04 31.49 -9.53
N ASP A 414 -0.23 32.35 -8.91
CA ASP A 414 -0.72 33.25 -7.88
C ASP A 414 -1.96 34.00 -8.40
N SER A 415 -3.06 33.96 -7.66
CA SER A 415 -4.33 34.59 -8.05
C SER A 415 -4.15 36.07 -8.37
N ASP A 416 -3.27 36.77 -7.65
CA ASP A 416 -2.95 38.17 -7.88
C ASP A 416 -2.17 38.36 -9.18
N LEU A 417 -1.23 37.46 -9.48
CA LEU A 417 -0.47 37.49 -10.73
C LEU A 417 -1.39 37.24 -11.94
N ASP A 418 -2.24 36.23 -11.88
CA ASP A 418 -3.17 35.91 -12.99
C ASP A 418 -4.20 37.03 -13.18
N TYR A 419 -4.69 37.64 -12.09
CA TYR A 419 -5.53 38.82 -12.14
C TYR A 419 -4.80 40.01 -12.81
N MET A 420 -3.56 40.28 -12.43
CA MET A 420 -2.79 41.37 -13.02
C MET A 420 -2.46 41.13 -14.49
N ILE A 421 -2.16 39.87 -14.90
CA ILE A 421 -1.97 39.53 -16.32
C ILE A 421 -3.28 39.73 -17.08
N SER A 422 -4.39 39.29 -16.55
CA SER A 422 -5.73 39.46 -17.16
C SER A 422 -6.11 40.92 -17.27
N LEU A 423 -5.82 41.73 -16.24
CA LEU A 423 -6.04 43.17 -16.24
C LEU A 423 -5.16 43.87 -17.28
N CYS A 424 -3.89 43.48 -17.39
CA CYS A 424 -2.97 44.00 -18.40
C CYS A 424 -3.47 43.70 -19.82
N ALA A 425 -3.88 42.48 -20.09
CA ALA A 425 -4.48 42.05 -21.35
C ALA A 425 -5.76 42.86 -21.69
N TYR A 426 -6.67 42.97 -20.71
CA TYR A 426 -7.90 43.77 -20.84
C TYR A 426 -7.61 45.24 -21.15
N MET A 427 -6.61 45.86 -20.48
CA MET A 427 -6.23 47.26 -20.76
C MET A 427 -5.65 47.44 -22.17
N ARG A 428 -4.85 46.47 -22.66
CA ARG A 428 -4.37 46.45 -24.05
C ARG A 428 -5.52 46.37 -25.06
N LYS A 429 -6.46 45.47 -24.84
CA LYS A 429 -7.66 45.31 -25.70
C LYS A 429 -8.49 46.59 -25.76
N ARG A 430 -8.55 47.37 -24.69
CA ARG A 430 -9.21 48.66 -24.58
C ARG A 430 -8.38 49.85 -25.09
N ASN A 431 -7.23 49.58 -25.67
CA ASN A 431 -6.27 50.60 -26.17
C ASN A 431 -5.73 51.58 -25.09
N LYS A 432 -5.72 51.10 -23.81
CA LYS A 432 -5.21 51.86 -22.67
C LYS A 432 -3.73 51.49 -22.40
N LEU A 433 -2.86 51.73 -23.39
CA LEU A 433 -1.46 51.28 -23.41
C LEU A 433 -0.63 51.76 -22.22
N PRO A 434 -0.72 53.02 -21.76
CA PRO A 434 0.08 53.49 -20.61
C PRO A 434 -0.28 52.75 -19.32
N GLN A 435 -1.55 52.41 -19.12
CA GLN A 435 -2.01 51.68 -17.95
C GLN A 435 -1.60 50.20 -18.01
N ALA A 436 -1.65 49.60 -19.18
CA ALA A 436 -1.17 48.24 -19.41
C ALA A 436 0.33 48.11 -19.13
N GLU A 437 1.14 49.12 -19.58
CA GLU A 437 2.57 49.12 -19.33
C GLU A 437 2.90 49.27 -17.84
N ASN A 438 2.17 50.14 -17.13
CA ASN A 438 2.35 50.25 -15.67
C ASN A 438 2.08 48.96 -14.93
N ILE A 439 1.01 48.24 -15.31
CA ILE A 439 0.69 46.90 -14.74
C ILE A 439 1.80 45.91 -15.09
N LYS A 440 2.27 45.87 -16.33
CA LYS A 440 3.38 45.01 -16.76
C LYS A 440 4.66 45.26 -15.94
N GLN A 441 5.05 46.52 -15.75
CA GLN A 441 6.22 46.87 -14.94
C GLN A 441 6.06 46.46 -13.48
N ARG A 442 4.84 46.57 -12.94
CA ARG A 442 4.55 46.10 -11.59
C ARG A 442 4.65 44.57 -11.48
N ILE A 443 4.19 43.82 -12.47
CA ILE A 443 4.37 42.37 -12.52
C ILE A 443 5.84 41.99 -12.54
N LEU A 444 6.63 42.64 -13.41
CA LEU A 444 8.06 42.37 -13.52
C LEU A 444 8.82 42.66 -12.21
N SER A 445 8.46 43.75 -11.52
CA SER A 445 9.11 44.13 -10.26
C SER A 445 8.72 43.25 -9.09
N THR A 446 7.48 42.81 -9.04
CA THR A 446 6.94 42.03 -7.91
C THR A 446 7.24 40.54 -8.02
N TYR A 447 7.13 39.99 -9.22
CA TYR A 447 7.20 38.53 -9.44
C TYR A 447 8.47 38.06 -10.16
N SER A 448 9.46 38.98 -10.38
CA SER A 448 10.74 38.66 -11.03
C SER A 448 10.63 37.86 -12.32
N LYS A 449 9.57 38.06 -13.11
CA LYS A 449 9.31 37.34 -14.36
C LYS A 449 10.19 37.86 -15.51
N ASN A 450 10.54 36.92 -16.40
CA ASN A 450 11.17 37.27 -17.66
C ASN A 450 10.16 38.03 -18.55
N GLU A 451 10.55 39.17 -19.11
CA GLU A 451 9.67 40.01 -19.92
C GLU A 451 9.08 39.26 -21.12
N GLY A 452 9.87 38.41 -21.78
CA GLY A 452 9.41 37.60 -22.92
C GLY A 452 8.38 36.53 -22.55
N GLU A 453 8.49 35.93 -21.36
CA GLU A 453 7.48 35.01 -20.83
C GLU A 453 6.20 35.74 -20.48
N LEU A 454 6.30 36.90 -19.84
CA LEU A 454 5.15 37.71 -19.47
C LEU A 454 4.35 38.16 -20.71
N GLU A 455 5.05 38.58 -21.79
CA GLU A 455 4.39 38.95 -23.05
C GLU A 455 3.59 37.78 -23.63
N LYS A 456 4.16 36.58 -23.71
CA LYS A 456 3.45 35.37 -24.16
C LYS A 456 2.19 35.06 -23.32
N MET A 457 2.28 35.27 -22.00
CA MET A 457 1.14 35.09 -21.10
C MET A 457 0.02 36.10 -21.35
N ILE A 458 0.39 37.37 -21.56
CA ILE A 458 -0.57 38.46 -21.87
C ILE A 458 -1.24 38.22 -23.23
N GLU A 459 -0.46 37.82 -24.25
CA GLU A 459 -1.00 37.48 -25.56
C GLU A 459 -1.97 36.28 -25.51
N LYS A 460 -1.63 35.24 -24.76
CA LYS A 460 -2.53 34.10 -24.56
C LYS A 460 -3.84 34.54 -23.92
N LYS A 461 -3.80 35.34 -22.85
CA LYS A 461 -5.02 35.87 -22.21
C LYS A 461 -5.81 36.81 -23.12
N ASN A 462 -5.16 37.57 -23.99
CA ASN A 462 -5.85 38.39 -25.00
C ASN A 462 -6.62 37.56 -26.02
N SER A 463 -6.12 36.38 -26.37
CA SER A 463 -6.81 35.44 -27.28
C SER A 463 -7.99 34.72 -26.65
N GLU A 464 -7.97 34.52 -25.32
CA GLU A 464 -9.02 33.87 -24.55
C GLU A 464 -10.20 34.83 -24.20
N MET A 465 -10.00 36.14 -24.24
CA MET A 465 -11.02 37.19 -24.00
C MET A 465 -11.61 37.72 -25.28
#